data_dc0b42c4b2cab18a6d9de563f9af9530
#
_entry.id   dc0b42c4b2cab18a6d9de563f9af9530
#
_cell.length_a   1.000
_cell.length_b   1.000
_cell.length_c   1.000
_cell.angle_alpha   90.00
_cell.angle_beta   90.00
_cell.angle_gamma   90.00
#
_symmetry.space_group_name_H-M   'P 1'
#
loop_
_entity.id
_entity.type
_entity.pdbx_description
1 polymer ?
#
loop_
_entity_poly.entity_id
_entity_poly.type
_entity_poly.pdbx_seq_one_letter_code
_entity_poly.pdbx_strand_id
1 'polypeptide(L)'
;NGDPVEILYLDHGVNFGGGLNLFGGFNDELKQRIDNFLLADKVYSLDMPMPEYGNMLAKRKDVKDKAWCALVQQKCDNAQTLLSTDLDTTWLTIGDSHTAAFAPEGSMVIKTDGLTLNGQLRSNFQYIKDHMAKCNNLQGITLSFGNIDIRHHLCRLHIDPRDMWINLKRFGDSLPIPVEYSVPWPIEFEGRRLPKTGYYKHQPFWGTHYERKIMLERVLETMDMVSMNKVMYPRDWLTIDPEVFAKTKMESTSSVHISPEVYRRKEFGEDYVQLTDFMI
;
A
#
# COMPACT_ATOMS: atom_id res chain seq x y z
N ASN A 1 -4.28 -22.73 7.07
CA ASN A 1 -3.77 -23.56 5.97
C ASN A 1 -4.52 -23.14 4.70
N GLY A 2 -3.96 -22.21 3.95
CA GLY A 2 -4.47 -21.83 2.65
C GLY A 2 -4.06 -22.84 1.59
N ASP A 3 -4.84 -22.92 0.53
CA ASP A 3 -4.46 -23.69 -0.64
C ASP A 3 -3.17 -23.12 -1.27
N PRO A 4 -2.35 -23.95 -1.92
CA PRO A 4 -1.15 -23.49 -2.62
C PRO A 4 -1.51 -22.39 -3.63
N VAL A 5 -0.74 -21.32 -3.65
CA VAL A 5 -0.92 -20.24 -4.61
C VAL A 5 -0.15 -20.58 -5.86
N GLU A 6 -0.82 -20.68 -7.00
CA GLU A 6 -0.18 -21.01 -8.26
C GLU A 6 0.84 -19.94 -8.68
N ILE A 7 0.48 -18.67 -8.53
CA ILE A 7 1.34 -17.52 -8.85
C ILE A 7 1.29 -16.51 -7.71
N LEU A 8 2.46 -16.09 -7.25
CA LEU A 8 2.60 -15.06 -6.25
C LEU A 8 3.41 -13.88 -6.79
N TYR A 9 2.79 -12.71 -6.81
CA TYR A 9 3.48 -11.46 -7.08
C TYR A 9 3.90 -10.81 -5.77
N LEU A 10 5.19 -10.56 -5.62
CA LEU A 10 5.75 -9.90 -4.44
C LEU A 10 6.18 -8.49 -4.79
N ASP A 11 5.62 -7.55 -4.08
CA ASP A 11 6.27 -6.27 -3.89
C ASP A 11 7.12 -6.37 -2.59
N HIS A 12 8.31 -5.85 -2.66
CA HIS A 12 9.32 -6.13 -1.64
C HIS A 12 9.17 -5.32 -0.36
N GLY A 13 8.32 -4.33 -0.31
CA GLY A 13 8.28 -3.40 0.81
C GLY A 13 7.90 -4.06 2.12
N VAL A 14 6.66 -4.38 2.30
CA VAL A 14 6.10 -4.83 3.61
C VAL A 14 6.25 -6.32 3.82
N ASN A 15 6.08 -7.10 2.74
CA ASN A 15 5.87 -8.54 2.92
C ASN A 15 7.15 -9.32 3.20
N PHE A 16 8.31 -8.78 2.86
CA PHE A 16 9.56 -9.51 2.99
C PHE A 16 10.67 -8.71 3.67
N GLY A 17 11.12 -7.61 3.09
CA GLY A 17 12.27 -6.84 3.60
C GLY A 17 11.89 -5.80 4.64
N GLY A 18 10.92 -4.95 4.35
CA GLY A 18 10.39 -3.94 5.26
C GLY A 18 9.72 -4.56 6.48
N GLY A 19 9.07 -5.71 6.28
CA GLY A 19 8.44 -6.48 7.35
C GLY A 19 9.36 -6.82 8.51
N LEU A 20 10.62 -7.10 8.26
CA LEU A 20 11.60 -7.37 9.31
C LEU A 20 11.77 -6.22 10.31
N ASN A 21 11.64 -4.99 9.86
CA ASN A 21 11.71 -3.81 10.72
C ASN A 21 10.34 -3.43 11.30
N LEU A 22 9.26 -3.61 10.55
CA LEU A 22 7.90 -3.32 10.97
C LEU A 22 7.40 -4.29 12.05
N PHE A 23 7.75 -5.56 11.95
CA PHE A 23 7.36 -6.59 12.93
C PHE A 23 8.29 -6.68 14.15
N GLY A 24 9.24 -5.77 14.29
CA GLY A 24 10.15 -5.76 15.46
C GLY A 24 11.22 -6.84 15.42
N GLY A 25 11.49 -7.40 14.25
CA GLY A 25 12.46 -8.46 14.03
C GLY A 25 11.83 -9.75 13.49
N PHE A 26 12.61 -10.81 13.45
CA PHE A 26 12.12 -12.12 13.01
C PHE A 26 11.27 -12.76 14.12
N ASN A 27 10.01 -13.03 13.82
CA ASN A 27 9.04 -13.64 14.72
C ASN A 27 8.20 -14.69 13.98
N ASP A 28 7.33 -15.38 14.71
CA ASP A 28 6.51 -16.47 14.17
C ASP A 28 5.55 -15.98 13.07
N GLU A 29 5.02 -14.78 13.19
CA GLU A 29 4.14 -14.21 12.15
C GLU A 29 4.90 -13.99 10.83
N LEU A 30 6.08 -13.38 10.89
CA LEU A 30 6.91 -13.19 9.71
C LEU A 30 7.36 -14.53 9.13
N LYS A 31 7.73 -15.50 10.01
CA LYS A 31 8.07 -16.84 9.57
C LYS A 31 6.91 -17.50 8.83
N GLN A 32 5.70 -17.41 9.35
CA GLN A 32 4.51 -17.96 8.69
C GLN A 32 4.26 -17.33 7.32
N ARG A 33 4.45 -16.02 7.18
CA ARG A 33 4.33 -15.35 5.87
C ARG A 33 5.36 -15.85 4.87
N ILE A 34 6.59 -16.08 5.31
CA ILE A 34 7.64 -16.64 4.46
C ILE A 34 7.37 -18.13 4.15
N ASP A 35 6.84 -18.89 5.10
CA ASP A 35 6.42 -20.28 4.86
C ASP A 35 5.31 -20.32 3.78
N ASN A 36 4.36 -19.40 3.79
CA ASN A 36 3.36 -19.28 2.72
C ASN A 36 4.00 -18.96 1.36
N PHE A 37 5.03 -18.11 1.32
CA PHE A 37 5.80 -17.87 0.11
C PHE A 37 6.48 -19.14 -0.42
N LEU A 38 6.97 -20.02 0.46
CA LEU A 38 7.59 -21.29 0.03
C LEU A 38 6.58 -22.23 -0.65
N LEU A 39 5.29 -22.10 -0.35
CA LEU A 39 4.21 -22.91 -0.93
C LEU A 39 3.81 -22.45 -2.35
N ALA A 40 4.17 -21.24 -2.77
CA ALA A 40 3.81 -20.75 -4.08
C ALA A 40 4.55 -21.51 -5.20
N ASP A 41 3.86 -21.91 -6.26
CA ASP A 41 4.49 -22.61 -7.40
C ASP A 41 5.43 -21.68 -8.17
N LYS A 42 4.97 -20.49 -8.48
CA LYS A 42 5.74 -19.46 -9.19
C LYS A 42 5.76 -18.16 -8.39
N VAL A 43 6.93 -17.53 -8.37
CA VAL A 43 7.12 -16.26 -7.67
C VAL A 43 7.69 -15.22 -8.62
N TYR A 44 7.06 -14.04 -8.62
CA TYR A 44 7.52 -12.89 -9.37
C TYR A 44 7.77 -11.73 -8.42
N SER A 45 8.92 -11.09 -8.51
CA SER A 45 9.22 -9.85 -7.82
C SER A 45 9.04 -8.68 -8.78
N LEU A 46 8.37 -7.63 -8.33
CA LEU A 46 8.08 -6.46 -9.16
C LEU A 46 9.19 -5.41 -9.11
N ASP A 47 9.94 -5.35 -8.03
CA ASP A 47 10.84 -4.22 -7.74
C ASP A 47 12.29 -4.58 -7.54
N MET A 48 12.58 -5.73 -6.96
CA MET A 48 13.94 -6.07 -6.52
C MET A 48 14.29 -7.51 -6.81
N PRO A 49 15.56 -7.79 -7.16
CA PRO A 49 16.03 -9.16 -7.31
C PRO A 49 15.82 -9.97 -6.03
N MET A 50 14.97 -10.99 -6.09
CA MET A 50 14.65 -11.84 -4.95
C MET A 50 15.88 -12.53 -4.30
N PRO A 51 16.95 -12.89 -5.02
CA PRO A 51 18.17 -13.44 -4.41
C PRO A 51 18.74 -12.55 -3.29
N GLU A 52 18.61 -11.24 -3.39
CA GLU A 52 19.07 -10.32 -2.35
C GLU A 52 18.31 -10.49 -1.03
N TYR A 53 17.02 -10.82 -1.08
CA TYR A 53 16.19 -11.10 0.09
C TYR A 53 16.63 -12.35 0.83
N GLY A 54 16.83 -13.44 0.11
CA GLY A 54 17.33 -14.67 0.71
C GLY A 54 18.65 -14.42 1.43
N ASN A 55 19.56 -13.67 0.80
CA ASN A 55 20.85 -13.27 1.38
C ASN A 55 20.69 -12.39 2.64
N MET A 56 19.77 -11.45 2.63
CA MET A 56 19.47 -10.62 3.81
C MET A 56 18.96 -11.46 4.97
N LEU A 57 18.03 -12.36 4.72
CA LEU A 57 17.46 -13.24 5.73
C LEU A 57 18.52 -14.18 6.32
N ALA A 58 19.36 -14.79 5.48
CA ALA A 58 20.42 -15.69 5.88
C ALA A 58 21.49 -15.02 6.76
N LYS A 59 21.73 -13.72 6.59
CA LYS A 59 22.69 -12.94 7.39
C LYS A 59 22.15 -12.52 8.76
N ARG A 60 20.86 -12.66 9.03
CA ARG A 60 20.30 -12.26 10.31
C ARG A 60 20.72 -13.19 11.43
N LYS A 61 21.07 -12.59 12.58
CA LYS A 61 21.49 -13.34 13.77
C LYS A 61 20.32 -13.96 14.55
N ASP A 62 19.14 -13.38 14.40
CA ASP A 62 17.91 -13.84 15.05
C ASP A 62 17.22 -14.99 14.29
N VAL A 63 17.63 -15.29 13.06
CA VAL A 63 17.15 -16.44 12.27
C VAL A 63 18.11 -17.61 12.46
N LYS A 64 17.73 -18.57 13.29
CA LYS A 64 18.62 -19.68 13.68
C LYS A 64 18.53 -20.90 12.76
N ASP A 65 17.39 -21.12 12.14
CA ASP A 65 17.16 -22.25 11.24
C ASP A 65 17.84 -22.03 9.88
N LYS A 66 19.04 -22.54 9.76
CA LYS A 66 19.84 -22.40 8.53
C LYS A 66 19.36 -23.29 7.38
N ALA A 67 18.73 -24.42 7.68
CA ALA A 67 18.13 -25.28 6.65
C ALA A 67 16.92 -24.58 6.00
N TRP A 68 16.07 -23.98 6.83
CA TRP A 68 14.96 -23.16 6.36
C TRP A 68 15.44 -21.94 5.56
N CYS A 69 16.48 -21.24 6.01
CA CYS A 69 17.09 -20.15 5.24
C CYS A 69 17.56 -20.61 3.85
N ALA A 70 18.12 -21.80 3.75
CA ALA A 70 18.56 -22.36 2.47
C ALA A 70 17.39 -22.64 1.51
N LEU A 71 16.26 -23.14 2.03
CA LEU A 71 15.03 -23.32 1.24
C LEU A 71 14.48 -21.99 0.74
N VAL A 72 14.45 -20.98 1.62
CA VAL A 72 14.02 -19.62 1.23
C VAL A 72 14.95 -19.06 0.16
N GLN A 73 16.27 -19.20 0.33
CA GLN A 73 17.25 -18.74 -0.67
C GLN A 73 17.03 -19.40 -2.02
N GLN A 74 16.90 -20.73 -2.03
CA GLN A 74 16.64 -21.48 -3.27
C GLN A 74 15.36 -21.01 -3.97
N LYS A 75 14.30 -20.76 -3.20
CA LYS A 75 13.04 -20.22 -3.73
C LYS A 75 13.23 -18.81 -4.30
N CYS A 76 13.98 -17.96 -3.60
CA CYS A 76 14.33 -16.62 -4.06
C CYS A 76 15.18 -16.64 -5.35
N ASP A 77 16.15 -17.57 -5.44
CA ASP A 77 17.01 -17.71 -6.62
C ASP A 77 16.25 -18.16 -7.87
N ASN A 78 15.16 -18.90 -7.66
CA ASN A 78 14.28 -19.36 -8.74
C ASN A 78 13.14 -18.35 -9.07
N ALA A 79 12.99 -17.28 -8.27
CA ALA A 79 11.97 -16.27 -8.51
C ALA A 79 12.35 -15.42 -9.73
N GLN A 80 11.39 -15.19 -10.60
CA GLN A 80 11.59 -14.31 -11.74
C GLN A 80 11.40 -12.85 -11.31
N THR A 81 12.32 -12.00 -11.70
CA THR A 81 12.19 -10.56 -11.47
C THR A 81 11.57 -9.91 -12.70
N LEU A 82 10.41 -9.30 -12.54
CA LEU A 82 9.72 -8.58 -13.60
C LEU A 82 10.22 -7.12 -13.73
N LEU A 83 11.54 -6.92 -13.63
CA LEU A 83 12.16 -5.58 -13.66
C LEU A 83 12.02 -4.84 -15.00
N SER A 84 11.70 -5.53 -16.08
CA SER A 84 11.79 -4.94 -17.41
C SER A 84 10.75 -5.42 -18.40
N THR A 85 9.80 -6.24 -18.03
CA THR A 85 8.92 -6.86 -19.00
C THR A 85 7.52 -6.29 -18.96
N ASP A 86 6.96 -6.24 -20.13
CA ASP A 86 5.60 -5.93 -20.45
C ASP A 86 4.61 -6.54 -19.46
N LEU A 87 4.10 -5.73 -18.56
CA LEU A 87 3.04 -6.11 -17.66
C LEU A 87 1.76 -6.18 -18.47
N ASP A 88 1.26 -7.39 -18.71
CA ASP A 88 -0.03 -7.56 -19.38
C ASP A 88 -1.14 -7.32 -18.34
N THR A 89 -1.56 -6.08 -18.26
CA THR A 89 -2.64 -5.66 -17.37
C THR A 89 -3.49 -4.59 -18.02
N THR A 90 -4.79 -4.69 -17.81
CA THR A 90 -5.74 -3.66 -18.24
C THR A 90 -5.93 -2.56 -17.20
N TRP A 91 -5.62 -2.84 -15.94
CA TRP A 91 -5.77 -1.89 -14.85
C TRP A 91 -4.57 -1.90 -13.91
N LEU A 92 -4.03 -0.73 -13.63
CA LEU A 92 -2.92 -0.54 -12.69
C LEU A 92 -3.42 0.19 -11.44
N THR A 93 -3.18 -0.38 -10.26
CA THR A 93 -3.39 0.30 -8.98
C THR A 93 -2.05 0.56 -8.33
N ILE A 94 -1.68 1.83 -8.16
CA ILE A 94 -0.34 2.22 -7.73
C ILE A 94 -0.38 3.27 -6.62
N GLY A 95 0.47 3.13 -5.61
CA GLY A 95 0.54 4.09 -4.51
C GLY A 95 1.28 3.64 -3.27
N ASP A 96 0.80 4.09 -2.11
CA ASP A 96 1.37 3.77 -0.80
C ASP A 96 1.04 2.33 -0.34
N SER A 97 1.40 1.98 0.87
CA SER A 97 1.21 0.63 1.42
C SER A 97 -0.26 0.18 1.55
N HIS A 98 -1.23 1.08 1.38
CA HIS A 98 -2.66 0.78 1.46
C HIS A 98 -3.30 0.51 0.08
N THR A 99 -2.53 0.62 -0.98
CA THR A 99 -2.98 0.54 -2.38
C THR A 99 -3.82 -0.70 -2.67
N ALA A 100 -3.41 -1.85 -2.14
CA ALA A 100 -4.11 -3.12 -2.36
C ALA A 100 -5.59 -3.11 -1.90
N ALA A 101 -5.94 -2.24 -0.95
CA ALA A 101 -7.31 -2.12 -0.45
C ALA A 101 -8.27 -1.53 -1.49
N PHE A 102 -7.75 -0.72 -2.41
CA PHE A 102 -8.52 -0.01 -3.43
C PHE A 102 -8.39 -0.65 -4.82
N ALA A 103 -7.65 -1.74 -4.92
CA ALA A 103 -7.42 -2.39 -6.19
C ALA A 103 -8.67 -3.10 -6.70
N PRO A 104 -9.09 -2.86 -7.96
CA PRO A 104 -10.06 -3.68 -8.64
C PRO A 104 -9.58 -5.13 -8.75
N GLU A 105 -10.50 -6.07 -8.80
CA GLU A 105 -10.18 -7.46 -9.10
C GLU A 105 -9.50 -7.56 -10.47
N GLY A 106 -8.45 -8.37 -10.57
CA GLY A 106 -7.68 -8.51 -11.80
C GLY A 106 -6.74 -7.35 -12.11
N SER A 107 -6.66 -6.30 -11.27
CA SER A 107 -5.70 -5.22 -11.47
C SER A 107 -4.29 -5.63 -11.03
N MET A 108 -3.28 -5.09 -11.71
CA MET A 108 -1.92 -5.10 -11.22
C MET A 108 -1.78 -4.11 -10.07
N VAL A 109 -1.31 -4.59 -8.92
CA VAL A 109 -1.13 -3.75 -7.72
C VAL A 109 0.35 -3.48 -7.50
N ILE A 110 0.72 -2.20 -7.53
CA ILE A 110 2.06 -1.74 -7.17
C ILE A 110 1.95 -0.87 -5.93
N LYS A 111 2.18 -1.47 -4.79
CA LYS A 111 2.22 -0.78 -3.50
C LYS A 111 3.65 -0.63 -3.04
N THR A 112 4.00 0.53 -2.54
CA THR A 112 5.37 0.80 -2.07
C THR A 112 5.35 1.43 -0.70
N ASP A 113 6.07 0.83 0.23
CA ASP A 113 6.23 1.36 1.56
C ASP A 113 6.91 2.72 1.53
N GLY A 114 6.28 3.68 2.17
CA GLY A 114 6.83 5.03 2.24
C GLY A 114 6.65 5.87 0.98
N LEU A 115 5.98 5.38 -0.06
CA LEU A 115 5.64 6.20 -1.22
C LEU A 115 4.60 7.25 -0.82
N THR A 116 4.92 8.52 -1.01
CA THR A 116 4.08 9.65 -0.58
C THR A 116 3.67 10.51 -1.76
N LEU A 117 2.52 11.15 -1.68
CA LEU A 117 2.09 12.10 -2.69
C LEU A 117 3.09 13.28 -2.79
N ASN A 118 3.56 13.78 -1.65
CA ASN A 118 4.60 14.81 -1.62
C ASN A 118 5.88 14.38 -2.37
N GLY A 119 6.29 13.13 -2.21
CA GLY A 119 7.42 12.56 -2.95
C GLY A 119 7.15 12.50 -4.46
N GLN A 120 5.96 12.08 -4.87
CA GLN A 120 5.57 11.99 -6.27
C GLN A 120 5.50 13.37 -6.94
N LEU A 121 4.97 14.36 -6.26
CA LEU A 121 4.98 15.74 -6.76
C LEU A 121 6.40 16.26 -7.01
N ARG A 122 7.32 16.01 -6.09
CA ARG A 122 8.74 16.42 -6.22
C ARG A 122 9.47 15.71 -7.35
N SER A 123 9.12 14.47 -7.66
CA SER A 123 9.68 13.69 -8.77
C SER A 123 8.87 13.84 -10.08
N ASN A 124 7.89 14.73 -10.12
CA ASN A 124 6.97 14.88 -11.25
C ASN A 124 6.33 13.54 -11.66
N PHE A 125 5.92 12.75 -10.66
CA PHE A 125 5.28 11.45 -10.83
C PHE A 125 6.09 10.43 -11.64
N GLN A 126 7.43 10.52 -11.57
CA GLN A 126 8.30 9.70 -12.41
C GLN A 126 8.10 8.20 -12.11
N TYR A 127 7.97 7.82 -10.85
CA TYR A 127 7.74 6.44 -10.44
C TYR A 127 6.47 5.84 -11.09
N ILE A 128 5.38 6.61 -11.11
CA ILE A 128 4.13 6.18 -11.75
C ILE A 128 4.31 6.04 -13.27
N LYS A 129 4.93 7.03 -13.90
CA LYS A 129 5.20 7.01 -15.35
C LYS A 129 6.05 5.81 -15.77
N ASP A 130 7.07 5.48 -14.99
CA ASP A 130 7.96 4.35 -15.26
C ASP A 130 7.21 3.01 -15.18
N HIS A 131 6.26 2.87 -14.25
CA HIS A 131 5.44 1.65 -14.15
C HIS A 131 4.37 1.59 -15.24
N MET A 132 3.72 2.70 -15.55
CA MET A 132 2.78 2.76 -16.67
C MET A 132 3.43 2.38 -17.99
N ALA A 133 4.67 2.83 -18.22
CA ALA A 133 5.42 2.52 -19.44
C ALA A 133 5.75 1.02 -19.60
N LYS A 134 5.66 0.24 -18.51
CA LYS A 134 5.85 -1.22 -18.55
C LYS A 134 4.54 -1.98 -18.79
N CYS A 135 3.40 -1.30 -18.73
CA CYS A 135 2.10 -1.94 -18.91
C CYS A 135 1.70 -1.96 -20.39
N ASN A 136 1.44 -3.16 -20.90
CA ASN A 136 0.79 -3.32 -22.18
C ASN A 136 -0.72 -3.29 -21.98
N ASN A 137 -1.45 -2.71 -22.89
CA ASN A 137 -2.92 -2.68 -22.91
C ASN A 137 -3.58 -1.97 -21.71
N LEU A 138 -2.89 -1.05 -21.04
CA LEU A 138 -3.43 -0.32 -19.90
C LEU A 138 -4.66 0.50 -20.30
N GLN A 139 -5.80 0.22 -19.67
CA GLN A 139 -7.09 0.86 -19.95
C GLN A 139 -7.53 1.80 -18.81
N GLY A 140 -6.92 1.70 -17.63
CA GLY A 140 -7.21 2.58 -16.52
C GLY A 140 -6.20 2.44 -15.38
N ILE A 141 -6.23 3.41 -14.47
CA ILE A 141 -5.31 3.46 -13.32
C ILE A 141 -6.02 3.98 -12.08
N THR A 142 -5.73 3.36 -10.93
CA THR A 142 -6.07 3.88 -9.61
C THR A 142 -4.83 4.45 -8.92
N LEU A 143 -4.86 5.73 -8.56
CA LEU A 143 -3.81 6.42 -7.82
C LEU A 143 -4.15 6.45 -6.33
N SER A 144 -3.36 5.74 -5.51
CA SER A 144 -3.65 5.54 -4.09
C SER A 144 -2.58 6.17 -3.20
N PHE A 145 -2.83 7.40 -2.76
CA PHE A 145 -1.91 8.21 -1.98
C PHE A 145 -2.58 8.97 -0.85
N GLY A 146 -1.77 9.45 0.09
CA GLY A 146 -2.16 10.45 1.05
C GLY A 146 -2.15 10.01 2.50
N ASN A 147 -2.18 8.72 2.79
CA ASN A 147 -2.20 8.24 4.17
C ASN A 147 -0.94 8.68 4.94
N ILE A 148 0.23 8.50 4.33
CA ILE A 148 1.49 8.94 4.93
C ILE A 148 1.59 10.46 4.96
N ASP A 149 1.09 11.14 3.92
CA ASP A 149 1.14 12.60 3.85
C ASP A 149 0.32 13.23 4.99
N ILE A 150 -0.90 12.78 5.23
CA ILE A 150 -1.73 13.25 6.34
C ILE A 150 -1.07 12.94 7.68
N ARG A 151 -0.56 11.71 7.85
CA ARG A 151 0.04 11.25 9.10
C ARG A 151 1.32 11.99 9.47
N HIS A 152 2.15 12.33 8.48
CA HIS A 152 3.51 12.81 8.73
C HIS A 152 3.86 14.15 8.08
N HIS A 153 3.33 14.46 6.90
CA HIS A 153 3.86 15.58 6.12
C HIS A 153 3.04 16.87 6.23
N LEU A 154 1.71 16.78 6.14
CA LEU A 154 0.90 17.98 6.03
C LEU A 154 1.04 18.88 7.24
N CYS A 155 0.86 18.37 8.47
CA CYS A 155 1.01 19.15 9.69
C CYS A 155 2.48 19.56 9.92
N ARG A 156 3.45 18.68 9.64
CA ARG A 156 4.87 18.95 9.87
C ARG A 156 5.44 20.03 8.97
N LEU A 157 5.04 20.02 7.70
CA LEU A 157 5.59 20.91 6.68
C LEU A 157 4.68 22.10 6.39
N HIS A 158 3.56 22.22 7.11
CA HIS A 158 2.56 23.25 6.91
C HIS A 158 2.09 23.33 5.43
N ILE A 159 1.93 22.18 4.80
CA ILE A 159 1.49 22.08 3.41
C ILE A 159 -0.04 22.14 3.38
N ASP A 160 -0.60 22.98 2.50
CA ASP A 160 -2.01 22.92 2.19
C ASP A 160 -2.31 21.66 1.34
N PRO A 161 -3.16 20.75 1.82
CA PRO A 161 -3.50 19.56 1.06
C PRO A 161 -4.14 19.87 -0.28
N ARG A 162 -4.82 21.00 -0.44
CA ARG A 162 -5.47 21.41 -1.70
C ARG A 162 -4.50 21.41 -2.86
N ASP A 163 -3.35 22.04 -2.69
CA ASP A 163 -2.35 22.14 -3.76
C ASP A 163 -1.86 20.76 -4.20
N MET A 164 -1.69 19.84 -3.25
CA MET A 164 -1.23 18.49 -3.54
C MET A 164 -2.26 17.71 -4.37
N TRP A 165 -3.53 17.73 -3.97
CA TRP A 165 -4.60 16.99 -4.66
C TRP A 165 -4.99 17.62 -5.99
N ILE A 166 -4.96 18.94 -6.10
CA ILE A 166 -5.12 19.64 -7.39
C ILE A 166 -4.02 19.21 -8.37
N ASN A 167 -2.76 19.12 -7.91
CA ASN A 167 -1.67 18.68 -8.77
C ASN A 167 -1.76 17.20 -9.12
N LEU A 168 -2.22 16.34 -8.19
CA LEU A 168 -2.52 14.94 -8.49
C LEU A 168 -3.61 14.82 -9.57
N LYS A 169 -4.68 15.61 -9.44
CA LYS A 169 -5.74 15.67 -10.47
C LYS A 169 -5.22 16.11 -11.82
N ARG A 170 -4.42 17.18 -11.86
CA ARG A 170 -3.79 17.66 -13.11
C ARG A 170 -2.92 16.59 -13.77
N PHE A 171 -2.16 15.86 -12.96
CA PHE A 171 -1.40 14.72 -13.47
C PHE A 171 -2.33 13.65 -14.05
N GLY A 172 -3.36 13.24 -13.33
CA GLY A 172 -4.33 12.26 -13.84
C GLY A 172 -5.03 12.73 -15.11
N ASP A 173 -5.42 14.00 -15.19
CA ASP A 173 -6.04 14.59 -16.40
C ASP A 173 -5.09 14.63 -17.61
N SER A 174 -3.80 14.55 -17.38
CA SER A 174 -2.80 14.48 -18.47
C SER A 174 -2.63 13.06 -19.03
N LEU A 175 -3.18 12.05 -18.36
CA LEU A 175 -3.09 10.67 -18.82
C LEU A 175 -4.16 10.37 -19.87
N PRO A 176 -3.84 9.54 -20.89
CA PRO A 176 -4.77 9.20 -21.96
C PRO A 176 -5.78 8.09 -21.58
N ILE A 177 -5.88 7.76 -20.31
CA ILE A 177 -6.71 6.68 -19.76
C ILE A 177 -7.52 7.18 -18.56
N PRO A 178 -8.65 6.53 -18.23
CA PRO A 178 -9.41 6.81 -17.01
C PRO A 178 -8.56 6.70 -15.75
N VAL A 179 -8.78 7.64 -14.82
CA VAL A 179 -8.06 7.68 -13.53
C VAL A 179 -9.06 7.67 -12.39
N GLU A 180 -8.80 6.78 -11.44
CA GLU A 180 -9.44 6.76 -10.12
C GLU A 180 -8.48 7.24 -9.04
N TYR A 181 -9.02 7.76 -7.96
CA TYR A 181 -8.24 8.29 -6.84
C TYR A 181 -8.76 7.71 -5.54
N SER A 182 -7.92 6.99 -4.79
CA SER A 182 -8.34 6.52 -3.48
C SER A 182 -8.45 7.67 -2.48
N VAL A 183 -9.45 7.58 -1.62
CA VAL A 183 -9.56 8.47 -0.46
C VAL A 183 -8.67 7.94 0.67
N PRO A 184 -7.82 8.79 1.28
CA PRO A 184 -7.03 8.37 2.44
C PRO A 184 -7.92 7.85 3.58
N TRP A 185 -7.40 6.86 4.33
CA TRP A 185 -8.12 6.24 5.44
C TRP A 185 -8.51 7.21 6.56
N PRO A 186 -9.49 6.85 7.38
CA PRO A 186 -9.81 7.59 8.60
C PRO A 186 -8.58 7.79 9.49
N ILE A 187 -8.55 8.91 10.19
CA ILE A 187 -7.39 9.36 10.96
C ILE A 187 -7.24 8.54 12.24
N GLU A 188 -6.03 8.05 12.47
CA GLU A 188 -5.68 7.43 13.74
C GLU A 188 -5.48 8.47 14.85
N PHE A 189 -5.71 8.11 16.10
CA PHE A 189 -5.47 8.96 17.27
C PHE A 189 -4.05 8.81 17.84
N GLU A 190 -3.55 9.82 18.52
CA GLU A 190 -2.15 9.88 19.00
C GLU A 190 -1.82 8.83 20.05
N GLY A 191 -2.78 8.46 20.88
CA GLY A 191 -2.60 7.48 21.94
C GLY A 191 -2.41 6.06 21.46
N ARG A 192 -2.58 5.82 20.16
CA ARG A 192 -2.42 4.51 19.57
C ARG A 192 -0.98 4.04 19.62
N ARG A 193 -0.80 2.79 20.04
CA ARG A 193 0.52 2.17 20.08
C ARG A 193 0.93 1.75 18.67
N LEU A 194 1.97 2.38 18.13
CA LEU A 194 2.55 2.03 16.86
C LEU A 194 3.88 1.29 17.03
N PRO A 195 4.37 0.60 15.98
CA PRO A 195 5.68 -0.02 15.99
C PRO A 195 6.78 0.96 16.39
N LYS A 196 7.68 0.55 17.26
CA LYS A 196 8.83 1.36 17.68
C LYS A 196 9.96 1.42 16.65
N THR A 197 9.84 0.66 15.58
CA THR A 197 10.83 0.51 14.52
C THR A 197 10.33 1.16 13.22
N GLY A 198 11.24 1.40 12.28
CA GLY A 198 10.92 2.04 11.02
C GLY A 198 11.36 3.51 10.96
N TYR A 199 11.05 4.15 9.84
CA TYR A 199 11.50 5.52 9.55
C TYR A 199 11.03 6.55 10.57
N TYR A 200 9.79 6.39 11.07
CA TYR A 200 9.15 7.31 12.04
C TYR A 200 9.05 6.72 13.46
N LYS A 201 9.98 5.86 13.84
CA LYS A 201 9.96 5.09 15.11
C LYS A 201 9.74 5.90 16.40
N HIS A 202 10.08 7.18 16.40
CA HIS A 202 9.94 8.06 17.58
C HIS A 202 8.79 9.06 17.46
N GLN A 203 8.25 9.23 16.25
CA GLN A 203 7.18 10.18 15.97
C GLN A 203 6.22 9.57 14.94
N PRO A 204 5.34 8.67 15.38
CA PRO A 204 4.43 7.96 14.50
C PRO A 204 3.39 8.88 13.85
N PHE A 205 3.11 10.03 14.48
CA PHE A 205 2.18 11.04 14.00
C PHE A 205 2.77 12.45 14.16
N TRP A 206 2.37 13.35 13.27
CA TRP A 206 2.60 14.78 13.37
C TRP A 206 1.26 15.50 13.43
N GLY A 207 1.17 16.43 14.35
CA GLY A 207 -0.11 17.09 14.68
C GLY A 207 -1.02 16.23 15.56
N THR A 208 -2.01 16.85 16.14
CA THR A 208 -3.06 16.21 16.90
C THR A 208 -4.02 15.46 15.98
N HIS A 209 -4.79 14.53 16.52
CA HIS A 209 -5.89 13.88 15.80
C HIS A 209 -6.80 14.92 15.13
N TYR A 210 -7.15 15.98 15.84
CA TYR A 210 -8.01 17.04 15.34
C TYR A 210 -7.40 17.76 14.12
N GLU A 211 -6.13 18.14 14.19
CA GLU A 211 -5.43 18.78 13.07
C GLU A 211 -5.38 17.87 11.83
N ARG A 212 -5.05 16.59 12.02
CA ARG A 212 -5.03 15.62 10.91
C ARG A 212 -6.42 15.37 10.34
N LYS A 213 -7.47 15.37 11.19
CA LYS A 213 -8.84 15.27 10.73
C LYS A 213 -9.23 16.45 9.85
N ILE A 214 -8.88 17.67 10.23
CA ILE A 214 -9.08 18.85 9.37
C ILE A 214 -8.35 18.70 8.04
N MET A 215 -7.14 18.13 8.02
CA MET A 215 -6.42 17.88 6.77
C MET A 215 -7.15 16.87 5.88
N LEU A 216 -7.69 15.79 6.44
CA LEU A 216 -8.50 14.82 5.69
C LEU A 216 -9.77 15.46 5.14
N GLU A 217 -10.47 16.27 5.94
CA GLU A 217 -11.67 16.99 5.50
C GLU A 217 -11.36 17.90 4.31
N ARG A 218 -10.26 18.66 4.37
CA ARG A 218 -9.80 19.50 3.25
C ARG A 218 -9.42 18.69 2.01
N VAL A 219 -8.85 17.49 2.19
CA VAL A 219 -8.60 16.56 1.08
C VAL A 219 -9.91 16.19 0.40
N LEU A 220 -10.90 15.75 1.18
CA LEU A 220 -12.21 15.35 0.66
C LEU A 220 -12.91 16.50 -0.08
N GLU A 221 -12.93 17.69 0.54
CA GLU A 221 -13.47 18.89 -0.09
C GLU A 221 -12.77 19.21 -1.42
N THR A 222 -11.43 19.07 -1.45
CA THR A 222 -10.66 19.31 -2.66
C THR A 222 -10.98 18.32 -3.75
N MET A 223 -11.04 17.03 -3.40
CA MET A 223 -11.40 15.97 -4.34
C MET A 223 -12.79 16.19 -4.95
N ASP A 224 -13.75 16.67 -4.14
CA ASP A 224 -15.09 17.04 -4.62
C ASP A 224 -15.05 18.28 -5.51
N MET A 225 -14.35 19.33 -5.07
CA MET A 225 -14.22 20.59 -5.81
C MET A 225 -13.65 20.42 -7.21
N VAL A 226 -12.67 19.53 -7.38
CA VAL A 226 -12.04 19.27 -8.69
C VAL A 226 -12.61 18.03 -9.38
N SER A 227 -13.73 17.51 -8.93
CA SER A 227 -14.45 16.38 -9.52
C SER A 227 -13.55 15.16 -9.78
N MET A 228 -12.80 14.75 -8.76
CA MET A 228 -12.03 13.51 -8.81
C MET A 228 -12.99 12.30 -8.84
N ASN A 229 -12.69 11.33 -9.70
CA ASN A 229 -13.33 10.01 -9.64
C ASN A 229 -12.80 9.24 -8.42
N LYS A 230 -13.54 9.28 -7.31
CA LYS A 230 -13.08 8.79 -6.01
C LYS A 230 -13.44 7.33 -5.78
N VAL A 231 -12.46 6.55 -5.33
CA VAL A 231 -12.67 5.25 -4.70
C VAL A 231 -12.58 5.44 -3.18
N MET A 232 -13.64 5.11 -2.49
CA MET A 232 -13.79 5.42 -1.08
C MET A 232 -14.32 4.21 -0.31
N TYR A 233 -13.88 4.01 0.93
CA TYR A 233 -14.48 3.14 1.93
C TYR A 233 -15.86 3.68 2.38
N PRO A 234 -16.69 2.90 3.11
CA PRO A 234 -17.98 3.36 3.61
C PRO A 234 -17.87 4.68 4.38
N ARG A 235 -18.74 5.64 4.07
CA ARG A 235 -18.65 7.00 4.64
C ARG A 235 -18.81 7.03 6.17
N ASP A 236 -19.54 6.10 6.73
CA ASP A 236 -19.71 5.95 8.18
C ASP A 236 -18.38 5.67 8.90
N TRP A 237 -17.37 5.13 8.22
CA TRP A 237 -16.03 4.96 8.78
C TRP A 237 -15.38 6.29 9.21
N LEU A 238 -15.71 7.39 8.57
CA LEU A 238 -15.23 8.72 8.95
C LEU A 238 -15.77 9.19 10.31
N THR A 239 -16.85 8.58 10.77
CA THR A 239 -17.53 8.92 12.04
C THR A 239 -17.28 7.89 13.15
N ILE A 240 -16.67 6.74 12.82
CA ILE A 240 -16.32 5.74 13.82
C ILE A 240 -15.27 6.31 14.78
N ASP A 241 -15.45 6.04 16.07
CA ASP A 241 -14.43 6.35 17.07
C ASP A 241 -13.07 5.76 16.66
N PRO A 242 -11.97 6.52 16.68
CA PRO A 242 -10.68 6.07 16.18
C PRO A 242 -10.12 4.82 16.87
N GLU A 243 -10.43 4.61 18.18
CA GLU A 243 -10.02 3.40 18.88
C GLU A 243 -10.83 2.19 18.43
N VAL A 244 -12.12 2.38 18.20
CA VAL A 244 -13.01 1.34 17.67
C VAL A 244 -12.57 0.98 16.25
N PHE A 245 -12.28 1.97 15.42
CA PHE A 245 -11.76 1.74 14.07
C PHE A 245 -10.47 0.92 14.11
N ALA A 246 -9.50 1.30 14.96
CA ALA A 246 -8.24 0.58 15.09
C ALA A 246 -8.42 -0.88 15.53
N LYS A 247 -9.38 -1.15 16.42
CA LYS A 247 -9.66 -2.51 16.92
C LYS A 247 -10.40 -3.39 15.91
N THR A 248 -11.23 -2.80 15.07
CA THR A 248 -12.18 -3.54 14.21
C THR A 248 -11.77 -3.59 12.74
N LYS A 249 -10.97 -2.64 12.29
CA LYS A 249 -10.63 -2.49 10.86
C LYS A 249 -9.15 -2.62 10.55
N MET A 250 -8.26 -2.48 11.54
CA MET A 250 -6.83 -2.59 11.32
C MET A 250 -6.30 -3.97 11.68
N GLU A 251 -5.18 -4.37 11.08
CA GLU A 251 -4.52 -5.68 11.31
C GLU A 251 -4.27 -5.95 12.80
N SER A 252 -3.86 -4.91 13.53
CA SER A 252 -3.66 -4.95 14.98
C SER A 252 -3.67 -3.54 15.55
N THR A 253 -3.73 -3.44 16.86
CA THR A 253 -3.64 -2.13 17.56
C THR A 253 -2.29 -1.44 17.39
N SER A 254 -1.28 -2.11 16.89
CA SER A 254 0.05 -1.56 16.61
C SER A 254 0.36 -1.42 15.11
N SER A 255 -0.49 -1.93 14.23
CA SER A 255 -0.34 -1.77 12.77
C SER A 255 -0.81 -0.40 12.30
N VAL A 256 -0.25 0.06 11.21
CA VAL A 256 -0.74 1.22 10.44
C VAL A 256 -1.59 0.79 9.25
N HIS A 257 -1.72 -0.51 9.02
CA HIS A 257 -2.44 -1.09 7.89
C HIS A 257 -3.82 -1.59 8.30
N ILE A 258 -4.72 -1.53 7.35
CA ILE A 258 -6.04 -2.11 7.46
C ILE A 258 -5.91 -3.65 7.44
N SER A 259 -6.81 -4.33 8.12
CA SER A 259 -6.88 -5.80 8.09
C SER A 259 -7.08 -6.32 6.67
N PRO A 260 -6.38 -7.41 6.27
CA PRO A 260 -6.59 -8.04 4.97
C PRO A 260 -8.03 -8.44 4.69
N GLU A 261 -8.81 -8.74 5.72
CA GLU A 261 -10.24 -9.06 5.60
C GLU A 261 -11.06 -7.87 5.08
N VAL A 262 -10.60 -6.65 5.37
CA VAL A 262 -11.22 -5.39 4.94
C VAL A 262 -10.71 -4.96 3.55
N TYR A 263 -9.55 -5.45 3.11
CA TYR A 263 -8.93 -5.07 1.83
C TYR A 263 -9.76 -5.44 0.60
N ARG A 264 -10.74 -6.30 0.72
CA ARG A 264 -11.45 -6.85 -0.43
C ARG A 264 -12.67 -6.03 -0.77
N ARG A 265 -12.64 -4.72 -0.81
CA ARG A 265 -13.77 -3.87 -1.22
C ARG A 265 -15.21 -4.39 -0.92
N LYS A 266 -15.38 -5.67 -0.58
CA LYS A 266 -16.65 -6.30 -0.21
C LYS A 266 -17.35 -5.65 0.98
N GLU A 267 -16.57 -4.97 1.83
CA GLU A 267 -17.09 -4.17 2.94
C GLU A 267 -17.36 -2.71 2.54
N PHE A 268 -16.91 -2.28 1.38
CA PHE A 268 -17.22 -0.97 0.86
C PHE A 268 -18.64 -1.02 0.30
N GLY A 269 -19.61 -0.44 0.96
CA GLY A 269 -21.02 -0.60 0.70
C GLY A 269 -21.53 -0.26 -0.72
N GLU A 270 -22.84 -0.20 -0.90
CA GLU A 270 -23.53 -0.06 -2.20
C GLU A 270 -23.07 1.14 -3.05
N ASP A 271 -22.50 2.18 -2.46
CA ASP A 271 -21.91 3.30 -3.19
C ASP A 271 -20.70 2.92 -4.07
N TYR A 272 -20.20 1.68 -3.94
CA TYR A 272 -19.09 1.10 -4.71
C TYR A 272 -19.52 0.06 -5.74
N VAL A 273 -20.77 -0.28 -5.79
CA VAL A 273 -21.32 -1.28 -6.75
C VAL A 273 -20.96 -0.90 -8.19
N GLN A 274 -20.91 0.39 -8.51
CA GLN A 274 -20.50 0.84 -9.84
C GLN A 274 -19.05 0.54 -10.21
N LEU A 275 -18.16 0.37 -9.20
CA LEU A 275 -16.75 0.03 -9.42
C LEU A 275 -16.52 -1.48 -9.37
N THR A 276 -17.33 -2.21 -8.60
CA THR A 276 -17.29 -3.67 -8.56
C THR A 276 -17.82 -4.32 -9.82
N ASP A 277 -18.72 -3.68 -10.56
CA ASP A 277 -19.27 -4.17 -11.82
C ASP A 277 -18.22 -4.25 -12.95
N PHE A 278 -17.09 -3.55 -12.78
CA PHE A 278 -15.93 -3.64 -13.69
C PHE A 278 -14.87 -4.63 -13.24
N MET A 279 -15.14 -5.41 -12.19
CA MET A 279 -14.16 -6.22 -11.47
C MET A 279 -14.43 -7.73 -11.59
N ILE A 280 -15.18 -8.16 -12.58
CA ILE A 280 -15.42 -9.58 -12.91
C ILE A 280 -14.61 -9.97 -14.12
#